data_b54c2704971c07bfa75f838a22686f7d
#
_entry.id   b54c2704971c07bfa75f838a22686f7d
#
_cell.length_a   1.000
_cell.length_b   1.000
_cell.length_c   1.000
_cell.angle_alpha   90.00
_cell.angle_beta   90.00
_cell.angle_gamma   90.00
#
_symmetry.space_group_name_H-M   'P 1'
#
loop_
_entity.id
_entity.type
_entity.pdbx_description
1 polymer ?
#
loop_
_entity_poly.entity_id
_entity_poly.type
_entity_poly.pdbx_seq_one_letter_code
_entity_poly.pdbx_strand_id
1 'polypeptide(L)'
;MVELAAKLGLSHDSSTPYYPQANRQVEAINKVLKRMLQSMIGVHKRNWHLILYSALWAYQTSVRNATGFTPFQLMYGLEAILPIQCEILSLKLAIDLLHNTSEEEARFLELIHLDETCRDATLANEAHKKWLKAQYDQNVKPRVFSEGDLVLLYDQESDKIGAGKFEPL
;
A
#
# COMPACT_ATOMS: atom_id res chain seq x y z
N MET A 1 5.15 -14.11 17.21
CA MET A 1 4.71 -13.80 15.84
C MET A 1 4.26 -15.04 15.08
N VAL A 2 5.07 -16.11 14.99
CA VAL A 2 4.72 -17.36 14.28
C VAL A 2 3.43 -17.99 14.80
N GLU A 3 3.26 -18.04 16.11
CA GLU A 3 2.06 -18.62 16.75
C GLU A 3 0.78 -17.82 16.48
N LEU A 4 0.87 -16.49 16.41
CA LEU A 4 -0.23 -15.62 16.03
C LEU A 4 -0.61 -15.80 14.56
N ALA A 5 0.38 -15.89 13.68
CA ALA A 5 0.16 -16.12 12.26
C ALA A 5 -0.54 -17.47 12.01
N ALA A 6 -0.11 -18.54 12.72
CA ALA A 6 -0.72 -19.85 12.65
C ALA A 6 -2.20 -19.83 13.11
N LYS A 7 -2.51 -19.10 14.20
CA LYS A 7 -3.90 -18.95 14.70
C LYS A 7 -4.79 -18.17 13.72
N LEU A 8 -4.22 -17.25 12.95
CA LEU A 8 -4.94 -16.45 11.96
C LEU A 8 -4.94 -17.08 10.56
N GLY A 9 -4.35 -18.27 10.38
CA GLY A 9 -4.23 -18.92 9.08
C GLY A 9 -3.36 -18.16 8.08
N LEU A 10 -2.42 -17.32 8.57
CA LEU A 10 -1.54 -16.50 7.74
C LEU A 10 -0.20 -17.22 7.50
N SER A 11 0.26 -17.21 6.27
CA SER A 11 1.63 -17.59 5.93
C SER A 11 2.59 -16.48 6.34
N HIS A 12 3.62 -16.82 7.14
CA HIS A 12 4.64 -15.88 7.56
C HIS A 12 5.98 -16.26 6.95
N ASP A 13 6.37 -15.51 5.92
CA ASP A 13 7.66 -15.64 5.27
C ASP A 13 8.60 -14.54 5.75
N SER A 14 9.83 -14.89 6.09
CA SER A 14 10.87 -13.94 6.46
C SER A 14 11.89 -13.79 5.33
N SER A 15 12.22 -12.54 4.99
CA SER A 15 13.31 -12.29 4.06
C SER A 15 14.66 -12.26 4.78
N THR A 16 15.71 -12.65 4.08
CA THR A 16 17.07 -12.53 4.61
C THR A 16 17.54 -11.07 4.54
N PRO A 17 18.44 -10.63 5.43
CA PRO A 17 19.04 -9.29 5.39
C PRO A 17 19.76 -9.00 4.07
N TYR A 18 20.25 -10.04 3.41
CA TYR A 18 21.00 -9.94 2.14
C TYR A 18 20.13 -9.79 0.89
N TYR A 19 18.80 -9.93 1.01
CA TYR A 19 17.86 -9.79 -0.12
C TYR A 19 16.71 -8.84 0.22
N PRO A 20 16.99 -7.53 0.37
CA PRO A 20 15.97 -6.55 0.76
C PRO A 20 14.88 -6.37 -0.29
N GLN A 21 15.12 -6.77 -1.55
CA GLN A 21 14.12 -6.65 -2.62
C GLN A 21 12.85 -7.46 -2.34
N ALA A 22 12.91 -8.52 -1.54
CA ALA A 22 11.75 -9.29 -1.11
C ALA A 22 10.73 -8.42 -0.34
N ASN A 23 11.21 -7.44 0.43
CA ASN A 23 10.40 -6.53 1.23
C ASN A 23 10.07 -5.20 0.55
N ARG A 24 10.39 -5.04 -0.74
CA ARG A 24 10.21 -3.76 -1.46
C ARG A 24 8.80 -3.19 -1.33
N GLN A 25 7.76 -4.02 -1.37
CA GLN A 25 6.38 -3.55 -1.24
C GLN A 25 6.10 -2.99 0.14
N VAL A 26 6.52 -3.70 1.19
CA VAL A 26 6.37 -3.25 2.59
C VAL A 26 7.14 -1.96 2.83
N GLU A 27 8.36 -1.86 2.31
CA GLU A 27 9.17 -0.65 2.41
C GLU A 27 8.50 0.55 1.70
N ALA A 28 7.93 0.34 0.52
CA ALA A 28 7.22 1.37 -0.22
C ALA A 28 5.99 1.87 0.57
N ILE A 29 5.19 0.96 1.13
CA ILE A 29 4.02 1.29 1.96
C ILE A 29 4.46 2.05 3.22
N ASN A 30 5.47 1.55 3.93
CA ASN A 30 5.99 2.19 5.13
C ASN A 30 6.53 3.60 4.85
N LYS A 31 7.15 3.82 3.69
CA LYS A 31 7.63 5.14 3.26
C LYS A 31 6.47 6.13 3.04
N VAL A 32 5.36 5.65 2.46
CA VAL A 32 4.16 6.49 2.27
C VAL A 32 3.51 6.80 3.62
N LEU A 33 3.29 5.79 4.46
CA LEU A 33 2.72 5.98 5.80
C LEU A 33 3.56 6.92 6.66
N LYS A 34 4.89 6.77 6.61
CA LYS A 34 5.81 7.69 7.32
C LYS A 34 5.61 9.14 6.85
N ARG A 35 5.49 9.39 5.56
CA ARG A 35 5.25 10.74 5.02
C ARG A 35 3.89 11.30 5.48
N MET A 36 2.83 10.48 5.43
CA MET A 36 1.50 10.87 5.90
C MET A 36 1.55 11.25 7.40
N LEU A 37 2.14 10.40 8.22
CA LEU A 37 2.31 10.67 9.64
C LEU A 37 3.12 11.97 9.87
N GLN A 38 4.22 12.16 9.16
CA GLN A 38 5.05 13.36 9.28
C GLN A 38 4.26 14.63 8.93
N SER A 39 3.40 14.59 7.92
CA SER A 39 2.58 15.76 7.55
C SER A 39 1.47 16.05 8.57
N MET A 40 0.97 15.05 9.28
CA MET A 40 -0.14 15.18 10.25
C MET A 40 0.34 15.56 11.66
N ILE A 41 1.56 15.18 12.04
CA ILE A 41 2.07 15.35 13.43
C ILE A 41 2.50 16.78 13.74
N GLY A 42 2.79 17.62 12.73
CA GLY A 42 3.28 19.00 12.96
C GLY A 42 4.56 19.04 13.81
N VAL A 43 4.69 20.06 14.68
CA VAL A 43 5.90 20.33 15.47
C VAL A 43 6.11 19.34 16.64
N HIS A 44 5.03 18.76 17.18
CA HIS A 44 5.09 17.87 18.34
C HIS A 44 5.10 16.40 17.95
N LYS A 45 6.28 15.83 17.68
CA LYS A 45 6.50 14.45 17.20
C LYS A 45 6.07 13.33 18.18
N ARG A 46 5.62 13.65 19.40
CA ARG A 46 5.35 12.66 20.46
C ARG A 46 4.01 11.94 20.34
N ASN A 47 3.02 12.49 19.61
CA ASN A 47 1.64 12.00 19.59
C ASN A 47 1.30 11.21 18.31
N TRP A 48 2.29 10.65 17.62
CA TRP A 48 2.10 9.93 16.37
C TRP A 48 1.11 8.74 16.51
N HIS A 49 1.11 8.08 17.67
CA HIS A 49 0.23 6.92 17.93
C HIS A 49 -1.24 7.30 17.92
N LEU A 50 -1.62 8.52 18.31
CA LEU A 50 -3.02 8.99 18.28
C LEU A 50 -3.52 9.24 16.85
N ILE A 51 -2.58 9.56 15.94
CA ILE A 51 -2.88 9.91 14.55
C ILE A 51 -2.75 8.70 13.62
N LEU A 52 -2.20 7.60 14.13
CA LEU A 52 -1.92 6.41 13.31
C LEU A 52 -3.17 5.88 12.60
N TYR A 53 -4.30 5.79 13.30
CA TYR A 53 -5.56 5.32 12.70
C TYR A 53 -6.05 6.24 11.60
N SER A 54 -5.96 7.55 11.77
CA SER A 54 -6.33 8.52 10.75
C SER A 54 -5.42 8.44 9.53
N ALA A 55 -4.11 8.22 9.73
CA ALA A 55 -3.16 8.03 8.64
C ALA A 55 -3.41 6.72 7.87
N LEU A 56 -3.72 5.63 8.58
CA LEU A 56 -4.09 4.35 7.96
C LEU A 56 -5.39 4.47 7.18
N TRP A 57 -6.40 5.13 7.74
CA TRP A 57 -7.66 5.40 7.06
C TRP A 57 -7.44 6.21 5.78
N ALA A 58 -6.70 7.31 5.86
CA ALA A 58 -6.34 8.12 4.71
C ALA A 58 -5.56 7.30 3.65
N TYR A 59 -4.69 6.39 4.09
CA TYR A 59 -3.98 5.49 3.19
C TYR A 59 -4.94 4.52 2.49
N GLN A 60 -5.87 3.91 3.21
CA GLN A 60 -6.82 2.92 2.68
C GLN A 60 -7.84 3.53 1.72
N THR A 61 -8.21 4.80 1.95
CA THR A 61 -9.22 5.52 1.15
C THR A 61 -8.62 6.37 0.02
N SER A 62 -7.29 6.42 -0.11
CA SER A 62 -6.63 7.13 -1.20
C SER A 62 -6.50 6.26 -2.45
N VAL A 63 -6.87 6.80 -3.60
CA VAL A 63 -6.72 6.13 -4.90
C VAL A 63 -5.25 5.84 -5.21
N ARG A 64 -4.96 4.65 -5.71
CA ARG A 64 -3.62 4.24 -6.14
C ARG A 64 -3.45 4.46 -7.62
N ASN A 65 -2.43 5.22 -8.01
CA ASN A 65 -2.14 5.49 -9.42
C ASN A 65 -1.90 4.22 -10.25
N ALA A 66 -1.39 3.16 -9.61
CA ALA A 66 -1.10 1.90 -10.30
C ALA A 66 -2.34 1.09 -10.64
N THR A 67 -3.39 1.16 -9.82
CA THR A 67 -4.61 0.37 -9.98
C THR A 67 -5.82 1.20 -10.41
N GLY A 68 -5.81 2.51 -10.11
CA GLY A 68 -6.97 3.39 -10.30
C GLY A 68 -8.02 3.28 -9.18
N PHE A 69 -7.85 2.38 -8.23
CA PHE A 69 -8.80 2.09 -7.15
C PHE A 69 -8.21 2.36 -5.77
N THR A 70 -9.06 2.49 -4.76
CA THR A 70 -8.61 2.56 -3.37
C THR A 70 -8.38 1.16 -2.81
N PRO A 71 -7.44 0.97 -1.86
CA PRO A 71 -7.29 -0.31 -1.16
C PRO A 71 -8.56 -0.75 -0.45
N PHE A 72 -9.35 0.18 0.07
CA PHE A 72 -10.63 -0.10 0.73
C PHE A 72 -11.63 -0.71 -0.25
N GLN A 73 -11.77 -0.11 -1.44
CA GLN A 73 -12.68 -0.60 -2.48
C GLN A 73 -12.31 -2.00 -2.98
N LEU A 74 -11.01 -2.29 -3.14
CA LEU A 74 -10.54 -3.61 -3.55
C LEU A 74 -10.75 -4.70 -2.48
N MET A 75 -10.81 -4.32 -1.20
CA MET A 75 -11.02 -5.26 -0.10
C MET A 75 -12.50 -5.54 0.18
N TYR A 76 -13.33 -4.50 0.11
CA TYR A 76 -14.71 -4.55 0.57
C TYR A 76 -15.75 -4.44 -0.56
N GLY A 77 -15.32 -4.12 -1.78
CA GLY A 77 -16.20 -3.93 -2.93
C GLY A 77 -16.94 -2.59 -2.94
N LEU A 78 -16.85 -1.83 -1.87
CA LEU A 78 -17.57 -0.57 -1.67
C LEU A 78 -16.61 0.59 -1.51
N GLU A 79 -17.06 1.78 -1.87
CA GLU A 79 -16.33 3.00 -1.54
C GLU A 79 -16.44 3.30 -0.05
N ALA A 80 -15.36 3.83 0.53
CA ALA A 80 -15.36 4.23 1.92
C ALA A 80 -16.28 5.44 2.13
N ILE A 81 -17.23 5.31 3.02
CA ILE A 81 -18.10 6.43 3.41
C ILE A 81 -17.28 7.37 4.30
N LEU A 82 -17.13 8.61 3.84
CA LEU A 82 -16.45 9.64 4.62
C LEU A 82 -17.36 10.12 5.77
N PRO A 83 -16.79 10.53 6.93
CA PRO A 83 -17.57 11.02 8.06
C PRO A 83 -18.53 12.17 7.69
N ILE A 84 -18.15 13.04 6.76
CA ILE A 84 -18.99 14.14 6.27
C ILE A 84 -20.26 13.64 5.56
N GLN A 85 -20.21 12.48 4.91
CA GLN A 85 -21.38 11.88 4.26
C GLN A 85 -22.38 11.34 5.30
N CYS A 86 -21.89 10.93 6.46
CA CYS A 86 -22.73 10.52 7.58
C CYS A 86 -23.41 11.70 8.28
N GLU A 87 -22.82 12.90 8.23
CA GLU A 87 -23.35 14.11 8.84
C GLU A 87 -24.46 14.74 7.99
N ILE A 88 -24.44 14.55 6.66
CA ILE A 88 -25.45 15.11 5.74
C ILE A 88 -26.61 14.12 5.61
N LEU A 89 -27.65 14.34 6.40
CA LEU A 89 -28.84 13.47 6.45
C LEU A 89 -29.53 13.31 5.10
N SER A 90 -29.52 14.34 4.25
CA SER A 90 -30.08 14.32 2.90
C SER A 90 -29.39 13.34 1.95
N LEU A 91 -28.08 13.16 2.10
CA LEU A 91 -27.29 12.21 1.30
C LEU A 91 -27.59 10.77 1.71
N LYS A 92 -27.72 10.53 3.02
CA LYS A 92 -28.10 9.23 3.56
C LYS A 92 -29.49 8.81 3.11
N LEU A 93 -30.46 9.74 3.14
CA LEU A 93 -31.81 9.51 2.65
C LEU A 93 -31.85 9.21 1.14
N ALA A 94 -31.04 9.91 0.34
CA ALA A 94 -30.92 9.66 -1.09
C ALA A 94 -30.34 8.27 -1.40
N ILE A 95 -29.38 7.83 -0.62
CA ILE A 95 -28.79 6.49 -0.73
C ILE A 95 -29.82 5.43 -0.35
N ASP A 96 -30.52 5.60 0.77
CA ASP A 96 -31.54 4.66 1.25
C ASP A 96 -32.74 4.54 0.28
N LEU A 97 -33.10 5.64 -0.40
CA LEU A 97 -34.17 5.66 -1.40
C LEU A 97 -33.82 5.01 -2.74
N LEU A 98 -32.53 4.88 -3.05
CA LEU A 98 -32.06 4.20 -4.25
C LEU A 98 -32.04 2.66 -4.12
N HIS A 99 -32.19 2.14 -2.91
CA HIS A 99 -32.15 0.69 -2.63
C HIS A 99 -33.54 0.05 -2.71
N ASN A 100 -34.13 -0.05 -3.90
CA ASN A 100 -35.34 -0.83 -4.17
C ASN A 100 -35.07 -2.30 -4.56
N THR A 101 -33.84 -2.75 -4.48
CA THR A 101 -33.45 -4.14 -4.77
C THR A 101 -33.46 -4.98 -3.50
N SER A 102 -33.79 -6.27 -3.59
CA SER A 102 -33.68 -7.15 -2.41
C SER A 102 -32.23 -7.17 -1.91
N GLU A 103 -32.03 -7.23 -0.59
CA GLU A 103 -30.67 -7.22 0.01
C GLU A 103 -29.76 -8.32 -0.56
N GLU A 104 -30.32 -9.48 -0.90
CA GLU A 104 -29.57 -10.60 -1.47
C GLU A 104 -29.11 -10.34 -2.91
N GLU A 105 -29.98 -9.78 -3.75
CA GLU A 105 -29.64 -9.39 -5.11
C GLU A 105 -28.61 -8.26 -5.14
N ALA A 106 -28.74 -7.28 -4.26
CA ALA A 106 -27.77 -6.20 -4.12
C ALA A 106 -26.38 -6.73 -3.75
N ARG A 107 -26.28 -7.63 -2.77
CA ARG A 107 -25.01 -8.27 -2.37
C ARG A 107 -24.41 -9.11 -3.49
N PHE A 108 -25.23 -9.82 -4.25
CA PHE A 108 -24.74 -10.63 -5.37
C PHE A 108 -24.17 -9.75 -6.49
N LEU A 109 -24.84 -8.65 -6.83
CA LEU A 109 -24.35 -7.65 -7.78
C LEU A 109 -23.05 -6.99 -7.30
N GLU A 110 -22.95 -6.67 -6.01
CA GLU A 110 -21.72 -6.12 -5.40
C GLU A 110 -20.55 -7.10 -5.52
N LEU A 111 -20.77 -8.40 -5.32
CA LEU A 111 -19.72 -9.42 -5.48
C LEU A 111 -19.25 -9.55 -6.92
N ILE A 112 -20.18 -9.52 -7.89
CA ILE A 112 -19.84 -9.55 -9.32
C ILE A 112 -19.02 -8.30 -9.68
N HIS A 113 -19.47 -7.14 -9.22
CA HIS A 113 -18.77 -5.87 -9.46
C HIS A 113 -17.38 -5.82 -8.81
N LEU A 114 -17.24 -6.41 -7.61
CA LEU A 114 -15.95 -6.54 -6.95
C LEU A 114 -14.98 -7.40 -7.79
N ASP A 115 -15.46 -8.48 -8.36
CA ASP A 115 -14.64 -9.38 -9.19
C ASP A 115 -14.17 -8.71 -10.48
N GLU A 116 -15.03 -7.91 -11.11
CA GLU A 116 -14.66 -7.06 -12.25
C GLU A 116 -13.63 -5.99 -11.84
N THR A 117 -13.88 -5.29 -10.74
CA THR A 117 -12.99 -4.26 -10.21
C THR A 117 -11.60 -4.83 -9.88
N CYS A 118 -11.53 -6.02 -9.31
CA CYS A 118 -10.26 -6.70 -9.02
C CYS A 118 -9.53 -7.10 -10.30
N ARG A 119 -10.23 -7.54 -11.33
CA ARG A 119 -9.64 -7.83 -12.65
C ARG A 119 -9.08 -6.58 -13.30
N ASP A 120 -9.85 -5.50 -13.32
CA ASP A 120 -9.43 -4.22 -13.91
C ASP A 120 -8.22 -3.64 -13.17
N ALA A 121 -8.22 -3.71 -11.83
CA ALA A 121 -7.09 -3.31 -11.01
C ALA A 121 -5.82 -4.13 -11.32
N THR A 122 -5.99 -5.43 -11.57
CA THR A 122 -4.88 -6.33 -11.93
C THR A 122 -4.29 -5.95 -13.28
N LEU A 123 -5.14 -5.75 -14.30
CA LEU A 123 -4.71 -5.33 -15.63
C LEU A 123 -4.03 -3.96 -15.61
N ALA A 124 -4.59 -3.00 -14.90
CA ALA A 124 -4.01 -1.67 -14.73
C ALA A 124 -2.63 -1.74 -14.06
N ASN A 125 -2.50 -2.55 -13.00
CA ASN A 125 -1.23 -2.74 -12.30
C ASN A 125 -0.17 -3.40 -13.20
N GLU A 126 -0.54 -4.37 -14.00
CA GLU A 126 0.37 -5.01 -14.97
C GLU A 126 0.82 -4.01 -16.04
N ALA A 127 -0.10 -3.22 -16.58
CA ALA A 127 0.21 -2.18 -17.55
C ALA A 127 1.17 -1.14 -16.95
N HIS A 128 0.90 -0.70 -15.71
CA HIS A 128 1.76 0.22 -14.98
C HIS A 128 3.16 -0.36 -14.73
N LYS A 129 3.27 -1.63 -14.33
CA LYS A 129 4.55 -2.32 -14.16
C LYS A 129 5.34 -2.42 -15.47
N LYS A 130 4.68 -2.74 -16.59
CA LYS A 130 5.30 -2.79 -17.93
C LYS A 130 5.83 -1.40 -18.33
N TRP A 131 5.04 -0.36 -18.11
CA TRP A 131 5.44 1.01 -18.37
C TRP A 131 6.66 1.44 -17.54
N LEU A 132 6.64 1.18 -16.22
CA LEU A 132 7.77 1.45 -15.33
C LEU A 132 9.03 0.70 -15.75
N LYS A 133 8.87 -0.58 -16.14
CA LYS A 133 9.99 -1.38 -16.62
C LYS A 133 10.59 -0.78 -17.91
N ALA A 134 9.76 -0.42 -18.87
CA ALA A 134 10.23 0.20 -20.10
C ALA A 134 10.99 1.52 -19.84
N GLN A 135 10.49 2.35 -18.93
CA GLN A 135 11.17 3.58 -18.49
C GLN A 135 12.52 3.30 -17.82
N TYR A 136 12.57 2.27 -16.98
CA TYR A 136 13.80 1.87 -16.33
C TYR A 136 14.82 1.33 -17.33
N ASP A 137 14.40 0.44 -18.23
CA ASP A 137 15.26 -0.21 -19.20
C ASP A 137 15.91 0.80 -20.19
N GLN A 138 15.24 1.92 -20.49
CA GLN A 138 15.82 3.00 -21.30
C GLN A 138 17.09 3.62 -20.68
N ASN A 139 17.18 3.62 -19.36
CA ASN A 139 18.30 4.21 -18.63
C ASN A 139 19.35 3.18 -18.19
N VAL A 140 19.08 1.90 -18.37
CA VAL A 140 20.01 0.82 -18.00
C VAL A 140 21.05 0.62 -19.10
N LYS A 141 22.31 0.83 -18.75
CA LYS A 141 23.43 0.44 -19.60
C LYS A 141 23.76 -1.03 -19.33
N PRO A 142 23.67 -1.91 -20.32
CA PRO A 142 24.07 -3.29 -20.13
C PRO A 142 25.57 -3.34 -19.78
N ARG A 143 25.87 -3.98 -18.65
CA ARG A 143 27.27 -4.25 -18.23
C ARG A 143 27.49 -5.76 -18.31
N VAL A 144 28.51 -6.15 -19.02
CA VAL A 144 29.01 -7.52 -19.06
C VAL A 144 30.25 -7.56 -18.19
N PHE A 145 30.27 -8.43 -17.20
CA PHE A 145 31.43 -8.65 -16.35
C PHE A 145 32.22 -9.83 -16.91
N SER A 146 33.54 -9.66 -16.97
CA SER A 146 34.49 -10.69 -17.40
C SER A 146 35.30 -11.18 -16.20
N GLU A 147 35.83 -12.39 -16.30
CA GLU A 147 36.77 -12.89 -15.28
C GLU A 147 37.98 -11.94 -15.16
N GLY A 148 38.23 -11.48 -13.93
CA GLY A 148 39.29 -10.50 -13.64
C GLY A 148 38.82 -9.04 -13.48
N ASP A 149 37.54 -8.76 -13.71
CA ASP A 149 36.99 -7.42 -13.46
C ASP A 149 36.97 -7.10 -11.96
N LEU A 150 37.38 -5.88 -11.62
CA LEU A 150 37.32 -5.39 -10.26
C LEU A 150 35.88 -5.02 -9.89
N VAL A 151 35.35 -5.68 -8.86
CA VAL A 151 34.03 -5.41 -8.31
C VAL A 151 34.14 -4.87 -6.88
N LEU A 152 33.32 -3.90 -6.54
CA LEU A 152 33.19 -3.40 -5.16
C LEU A 152 32.32 -4.38 -4.36
N LEU A 153 32.94 -5.02 -3.37
CA LEU A 153 32.20 -5.80 -2.39
C LEU A 153 31.60 -4.84 -1.36
N TYR A 154 30.29 -4.80 -1.28
CA TYR A 154 29.61 -4.06 -0.22
C TYR A 154 29.68 -4.89 1.07
N ASP A 155 30.44 -4.39 2.06
CA ASP A 155 30.52 -4.99 3.38
C ASP A 155 29.52 -4.31 4.33
N GLN A 156 28.45 -5.04 4.63
CA GLN A 156 27.37 -4.57 5.48
C GLN A 156 27.78 -4.50 6.96
N GLU A 157 28.84 -5.21 7.38
CA GLU A 157 29.36 -5.18 8.75
C GLU A 157 30.10 -3.88 9.04
N SER A 158 30.60 -3.22 8.00
CA SER A 158 31.30 -1.93 8.12
C SER A 158 30.34 -0.72 8.19
N ASP A 159 29.06 -0.91 7.88
CA ASP A 159 28.04 0.13 8.10
C ASP A 159 27.84 0.33 9.60
N LYS A 160 28.14 1.51 10.09
CA LYS A 160 27.92 1.88 11.50
C LYS A 160 26.44 1.69 11.82
N ILE A 161 26.15 0.59 12.52
CA ILE A 161 24.86 0.33 13.15
C ILE A 161 24.68 1.40 14.21
N GLY A 162 23.90 2.45 13.92
CA GLY A 162 23.61 3.46 14.91
C GLY A 162 23.54 4.92 14.45
N ALA A 163 23.95 5.25 13.23
CA ALA A 163 23.56 6.53 12.63
C ALA A 163 22.08 6.46 12.30
N GLY A 164 21.24 6.65 13.33
CA GLY A 164 19.80 6.47 13.23
C GLY A 164 19.21 7.43 12.22
N LYS A 165 18.37 6.93 11.31
CA LYS A 165 17.52 7.72 10.40
C LYS A 165 16.67 8.80 11.09
N PHE A 166 16.88 9.03 12.37
CA PHE A 166 16.13 9.91 13.26
C PHE A 166 16.99 10.95 14.00
N GLU A 167 18.30 11.04 13.69
CA GLU A 167 19.07 12.16 14.19
C GLU A 167 18.62 13.45 13.48
N PRO A 168 18.38 14.54 14.25
CA PRO A 168 18.09 15.84 13.65
C PRO A 168 19.32 16.33 12.88
N LEU A 169 19.10 16.73 11.64
CA LEU A 169 20.03 17.55 10.89
C LEU A 169 20.16 18.92 11.56
#